data_9d9bac664631677924fbd6eaed05c20f
#
_entry.id   9d9bac664631677924fbd6eaed05c20f
#
_cell.length_a   1.000
_cell.length_b   1.000
_cell.length_c   1.000
_cell.angle_alpha   90.00
_cell.angle_beta   90.00
_cell.angle_gamma   90.00
#
_symmetry.space_group_name_H-M   'P 1'
#
loop_
_entity.id
_entity.type
_entity.pdbx_description
1 polymer ?
#
loop_
_entity_poly.entity_id
_entity_poly.type
_entity_poly.pdbx_seq_one_letter_code
_entity_poly.pdbx_strand_id
1 'polypeptide(L)'
;DPAGITTYSVLGADYGYQLLWVLVASMLALIVLHDLAARIGVVTRQGMIGLIRQKYGARSGTLSAGALVLANVGTMTAEFAGIAAAGQLFGLSKYVSVPVAAIAVSFLVLRNSFSTVEKVFFVISAGFIAYIIAGFMAGPDWGAAAKGVLIPTIPFTQEAIFIATATIGTTLAPWGLAFIQSYAVDKRLTKDDLLF
;
A
#
# COMPACT_ATOMS: atom_id res chain seq x y z
N ASP A 1 -4.43 4.66 -1.17
CA ASP A 1 -3.32 4.85 -0.22
C ASP A 1 -2.80 6.29 -0.30
N PRO A 2 -3.21 7.21 0.61
CA PRO A 2 -2.74 8.60 0.66
C PRO A 2 -1.22 8.71 0.84
N ALA A 3 -0.60 7.83 1.59
CA ALA A 3 0.86 7.82 1.77
C ALA A 3 1.58 7.53 0.44
N GLY A 4 1.08 6.56 -0.33
CA GLY A 4 1.59 6.25 -1.65
C GLY A 4 1.44 7.43 -2.61
N ILE A 5 0.26 8.06 -2.66
CA ILE A 5 0.01 9.23 -3.51
C ILE A 5 1.02 10.35 -3.21
N THR A 6 1.22 10.67 -1.94
CA THR A 6 2.17 11.71 -1.53
C THR A 6 3.59 11.36 -1.98
N THR A 7 4.04 10.14 -1.71
CA THR A 7 5.38 9.68 -2.07
C THR A 7 5.60 9.70 -3.58
N TYR A 8 4.63 9.21 -4.37
CA TYR A 8 4.75 9.18 -5.83
C TYR A 8 4.66 10.56 -6.44
N SER A 9 3.87 11.48 -5.84
CA SER A 9 3.81 12.87 -6.28
C SER A 9 5.14 13.59 -6.07
N VAL A 10 5.78 13.42 -4.90
CA VAL A 10 7.10 13.98 -4.62
C VAL A 10 8.14 13.37 -5.57
N LEU A 11 8.12 12.05 -5.76
CA LEU A 11 9.01 11.38 -6.71
C LEU A 11 8.90 11.97 -8.12
N GLY A 12 7.67 12.15 -8.60
CA GLY A 12 7.42 12.73 -9.93
C GLY A 12 7.79 14.21 -10.02
N ALA A 13 7.52 14.99 -8.96
CA ALA A 13 7.84 16.42 -8.93
C ALA A 13 9.35 16.68 -8.93
N ASP A 14 10.11 15.91 -8.16
CA ASP A 14 11.53 16.14 -7.97
C ASP A 14 12.40 15.50 -9.07
N TYR A 15 11.98 14.32 -9.57
CA TYR A 15 12.79 13.51 -10.50
C TYR A 15 12.15 13.28 -11.86
N GLY A 16 10.95 13.81 -12.10
CA GLY A 16 10.22 13.59 -13.35
C GLY A 16 10.07 12.10 -13.65
N TYR A 17 10.52 11.66 -14.82
CA TYR A 17 10.44 10.25 -15.23
C TYR A 17 11.64 9.38 -14.82
N GLN A 18 12.70 9.96 -14.23
CA GLN A 18 13.96 9.24 -13.96
C GLN A 18 13.80 8.05 -13.02
N LEU A 19 12.95 8.17 -12.00
CA LEU A 19 12.71 7.10 -11.02
C LEU A 19 11.43 6.30 -11.29
N LEU A 20 10.82 6.43 -12.46
CA LEU A 20 9.58 5.73 -12.81
C LEU A 20 9.77 4.20 -12.84
N TRP A 21 10.97 3.74 -13.19
CA TRP A 21 11.32 2.32 -13.14
C TRP A 21 11.21 1.72 -11.73
N VAL A 22 11.46 2.51 -10.67
CA VAL A 22 11.33 2.06 -9.27
C VAL A 22 9.88 1.70 -8.96
N LEU A 23 8.92 2.50 -9.45
CA LEU A 23 7.49 2.21 -9.30
C LEU A 23 7.12 0.90 -9.99
N VAL A 24 7.54 0.74 -11.25
CA VAL A 24 7.23 -0.47 -12.02
C VAL A 24 7.89 -1.71 -11.41
N ALA A 25 9.15 -1.62 -11.00
CA ALA A 25 9.85 -2.70 -10.32
C ALA A 25 9.17 -3.07 -8.99
N SER A 26 8.77 -2.06 -8.20
CA SER A 26 8.04 -2.29 -6.94
C SER A 26 6.68 -2.93 -7.19
N MET A 27 5.96 -2.53 -8.23
CA MET A 27 4.67 -3.12 -8.62
C MET A 27 4.84 -4.60 -9.00
N LEU A 28 5.84 -4.93 -9.80
CA LEU A 28 6.11 -6.34 -10.17
C LEU A 28 6.48 -7.17 -8.94
N ALA A 29 7.33 -6.63 -8.06
CA ALA A 29 7.65 -7.27 -6.79
C ALA A 29 6.40 -7.45 -5.91
N LEU A 30 5.52 -6.46 -5.86
CA LEU A 30 4.27 -6.53 -5.11
C LEU A 30 3.37 -7.67 -5.59
N ILE A 31 3.20 -7.82 -6.91
CA ILE A 31 2.40 -8.90 -7.49
C ILE A 31 2.96 -10.26 -7.06
N VAL A 32 4.27 -10.47 -7.20
CA VAL A 32 4.92 -11.74 -6.84
C VAL A 32 4.80 -12.01 -5.33
N LEU A 33 5.05 -11.01 -4.49
CA LEU A 33 5.01 -11.19 -3.05
C LEU A 33 3.58 -11.42 -2.53
N HIS A 34 2.58 -10.75 -3.11
CA HIS A 34 1.18 -10.98 -2.76
C HIS A 34 0.70 -12.37 -3.18
N ASP A 35 1.06 -12.82 -4.38
CA ASP A 35 0.77 -14.19 -4.83
C ASP A 35 1.40 -15.23 -3.89
N LEU A 36 2.68 -15.06 -3.55
CA LEU A 36 3.35 -15.94 -2.59
C LEU A 36 2.68 -15.93 -1.21
N ALA A 37 2.30 -14.75 -0.70
CA ALA A 37 1.61 -14.63 0.58
C ALA A 37 0.25 -15.36 0.56
N ALA A 38 -0.53 -15.19 -0.51
CA ALA A 38 -1.79 -15.89 -0.70
C ALA A 38 -1.60 -17.42 -0.74
N ARG A 39 -0.63 -17.90 -1.53
CA ARG A 39 -0.30 -19.34 -1.62
C ARG A 39 0.11 -19.92 -0.27
N ILE A 40 0.97 -19.21 0.46
CA ILE A 40 1.39 -19.61 1.80
C ILE A 40 0.16 -19.69 2.72
N GLY A 41 -0.72 -18.69 2.70
CA GLY A 41 -1.96 -18.69 3.48
C GLY A 41 -2.85 -19.90 3.20
N VAL A 42 -3.09 -20.18 1.92
CA VAL A 42 -3.91 -21.31 1.45
C VAL A 42 -3.31 -22.66 1.88
N VAL A 43 -2.01 -22.84 1.69
CA VAL A 43 -1.34 -24.11 1.98
C VAL A 43 -1.18 -24.35 3.48
N THR A 44 -0.78 -23.33 4.23
CA THR A 44 -0.50 -23.48 5.67
C THR A 44 -1.73 -23.28 6.56
N ARG A 45 -2.78 -22.66 6.03
CA ARG A 45 -3.99 -22.25 6.75
C ARG A 45 -3.68 -21.42 8.00
N GLN A 46 -2.60 -20.65 7.94
CA GLN A 46 -2.13 -19.78 9.02
C GLN A 46 -1.76 -18.39 8.52
N GLY A 47 -2.00 -17.37 9.35
CA GLY A 47 -1.51 -16.03 9.11
C GLY A 47 0.02 -15.93 9.29
N MET A 48 0.62 -14.90 8.72
CA MET A 48 2.08 -14.71 8.63
C MET A 48 2.76 -14.78 10.00
N ILE A 49 2.27 -14.04 10.99
CA ILE A 49 2.88 -14.02 12.34
C ILE A 49 2.77 -15.37 13.04
N GLY A 50 1.63 -16.09 12.90
CA GLY A 50 1.44 -17.42 13.42
C GLY A 50 2.48 -18.40 12.88
N LEU A 51 2.70 -18.36 11.57
CA LEU A 51 3.67 -19.21 10.88
C LEU A 51 5.12 -18.91 11.29
N ILE A 52 5.48 -17.62 11.40
CA ILE A 52 6.79 -17.20 11.90
C ILE A 52 7.00 -17.74 13.32
N ARG A 53 6.02 -17.59 14.20
CA ARG A 53 6.08 -18.09 15.56
C ARG A 53 6.25 -19.60 15.62
N GLN A 54 5.55 -20.32 14.77
CA GLN A 54 5.63 -21.80 14.70
C GLN A 54 7.00 -22.26 14.22
N LYS A 55 7.56 -21.60 13.19
CA LYS A 55 8.81 -22.03 12.57
C LYS A 55 10.06 -21.53 13.31
N TYR A 56 10.04 -20.31 13.83
CA TYR A 56 11.21 -19.63 14.40
C TYR A 56 11.09 -19.36 15.91
N GLY A 57 10.01 -19.79 16.52
CA GLY A 57 9.77 -19.67 17.96
C GLY A 57 9.07 -18.36 18.38
N ALA A 58 8.67 -18.33 19.65
CA ALA A 58 7.86 -17.24 20.21
C ALA A 58 8.55 -15.87 20.14
N ARG A 59 9.87 -15.81 20.38
CA ARG A 59 10.63 -14.55 20.35
C ARG A 59 10.59 -13.90 18.96
N SER A 60 10.84 -14.68 17.91
CA SER A 60 10.79 -14.20 16.52
C SER A 60 9.38 -13.76 16.14
N GLY A 61 8.36 -14.51 16.55
CA GLY A 61 6.96 -14.13 16.33
C GLY A 61 6.60 -12.81 17.00
N THR A 62 7.02 -12.61 18.26
CA THR A 62 6.77 -11.36 18.98
C THR A 62 7.52 -10.17 18.37
N LEU A 63 8.78 -10.35 17.98
CA LEU A 63 9.54 -9.29 17.31
C LEU A 63 8.90 -8.91 15.96
N SER A 64 8.51 -9.89 15.15
CA SER A 64 7.83 -9.64 13.88
C SER A 64 6.49 -8.95 14.06
N ALA A 65 5.70 -9.34 15.08
CA ALA A 65 4.45 -8.67 15.42
C ALA A 65 4.70 -7.22 15.85
N GLY A 66 5.69 -6.98 16.70
CA GLY A 66 6.08 -5.63 17.13
C GLY A 66 6.51 -4.75 15.97
N ALA A 67 7.35 -5.27 15.07
CA ALA A 67 7.77 -4.57 13.86
C ALA A 67 6.57 -4.23 12.94
N LEU A 68 5.64 -5.17 12.77
CA LEU A 68 4.43 -4.95 11.99
C LEU A 68 3.54 -3.86 12.61
N VAL A 69 3.37 -3.87 13.93
CA VAL A 69 2.61 -2.83 14.64
C VAL A 69 3.26 -1.46 14.45
N LEU A 70 4.58 -1.35 14.62
CA LEU A 70 5.30 -0.09 14.42
C LEU A 70 5.17 0.42 12.98
N ALA A 71 5.31 -0.46 11.99
CA ALA A 71 5.11 -0.11 10.59
C ALA A 71 3.67 0.38 10.34
N ASN A 72 2.67 -0.29 10.91
CA ASN A 72 1.26 0.10 10.77
C ASN A 72 0.96 1.45 11.41
N VAL A 73 1.54 1.76 12.58
CA VAL A 73 1.40 3.09 13.20
C VAL A 73 1.97 4.17 12.28
N GLY A 74 3.15 3.93 11.70
CA GLY A 74 3.75 4.83 10.72
C GLY A 74 2.84 5.03 9.49
N THR A 75 2.33 3.95 8.91
CA THR A 75 1.42 3.99 7.77
C THR A 75 0.14 4.76 8.12
N MET A 76 -0.52 4.45 9.24
CA MET A 76 -1.73 5.17 9.65
C MET A 76 -1.47 6.67 9.86
N THR A 77 -0.33 7.04 10.40
CA THR A 77 0.06 8.45 10.53
C THR A 77 0.14 9.14 9.16
N ALA A 78 0.76 8.48 8.19
CA ALA A 78 0.87 8.98 6.82
C ALA A 78 -0.50 9.06 6.12
N GLU A 79 -1.40 8.07 6.34
CA GLU A 79 -2.76 8.09 5.82
C GLU A 79 -3.56 9.28 6.33
N PHE A 80 -3.53 9.56 7.64
CA PHE A 80 -4.20 10.72 8.20
C PHE A 80 -3.55 12.04 7.79
N ALA A 81 -2.25 12.09 7.55
CA ALA A 81 -1.59 13.26 6.99
C ALA A 81 -2.09 13.53 5.56
N GLY A 82 -2.27 12.48 4.74
CA GLY A 82 -2.87 12.58 3.41
C GLY A 82 -4.32 13.07 3.44
N ILE A 83 -5.13 12.57 4.37
CA ILE A 83 -6.51 13.06 4.59
C ILE A 83 -6.51 14.54 4.98
N ALA A 84 -5.58 14.95 5.85
CA ALA A 84 -5.43 16.34 6.24
C ALA A 84 -5.10 17.24 5.03
N ALA A 85 -4.15 16.80 4.20
CA ALA A 85 -3.75 17.53 3.00
C ALA A 85 -4.91 17.63 1.99
N ALA A 86 -5.62 16.52 1.74
CA ALA A 86 -6.80 16.51 0.88
C ALA A 86 -7.90 17.44 1.41
N GLY A 87 -8.18 17.41 2.72
CA GLY A 87 -9.14 18.31 3.35
C GLY A 87 -8.81 19.79 3.14
N GLN A 88 -7.54 20.15 3.22
CA GLN A 88 -7.08 21.52 2.99
C GLN A 88 -7.34 22.01 1.56
N LEU A 89 -7.28 21.12 0.55
CA LEU A 89 -7.64 21.48 -0.84
C LEU A 89 -9.10 21.92 -0.97
N PHE A 90 -9.98 21.41 -0.10
CA PHE A 90 -11.39 21.82 -0.01
C PHE A 90 -11.65 22.93 1.02
N GLY A 91 -10.60 23.56 1.55
CA GLY A 91 -10.73 24.61 2.57
C GLY A 91 -11.06 24.10 3.98
N LEU A 92 -10.99 22.80 4.22
CA LEU A 92 -11.26 22.22 5.55
C LEU A 92 -9.98 22.23 6.40
N SER A 93 -10.15 22.67 7.67
CA SER A 93 -9.04 22.59 8.63
C SER A 93 -8.69 21.12 8.93
N LYS A 94 -7.39 20.80 9.04
CA LYS A 94 -6.91 19.49 9.47
C LYS A 94 -7.46 19.05 10.82
N TYR A 95 -7.77 20.00 11.70
CA TYR A 95 -8.38 19.75 13.02
C TYR A 95 -9.85 19.32 12.93
N VAL A 96 -10.47 19.43 11.76
CA VAL A 96 -11.83 18.95 11.48
C VAL A 96 -11.76 17.70 10.61
N SER A 97 -11.03 17.74 9.50
CA SER A 97 -10.98 16.63 8.52
C SER A 97 -10.45 15.34 9.14
N VAL A 98 -9.38 15.41 9.94
CA VAL A 98 -8.77 14.23 10.55
C VAL A 98 -9.67 13.56 11.60
N PRO A 99 -10.23 14.26 12.59
CA PRO A 99 -11.16 13.65 13.55
C PRO A 99 -12.42 13.10 12.90
N VAL A 100 -12.99 13.81 11.93
CA VAL A 100 -14.18 13.33 11.20
C VAL A 100 -13.87 12.03 10.46
N ALA A 101 -12.76 11.97 9.74
CA ALA A 101 -12.34 10.76 9.04
C ALA A 101 -12.07 9.61 10.04
N ALA A 102 -11.38 9.88 11.14
CA ALA A 102 -11.10 8.88 12.17
C ALA A 102 -12.39 8.29 12.77
N ILE A 103 -13.37 9.14 13.09
CA ILE A 103 -14.67 8.70 13.61
C ILE A 103 -15.42 7.90 12.54
N ALA A 104 -15.46 8.37 11.28
CA ALA A 104 -16.16 7.69 10.20
C ALA A 104 -15.60 6.29 9.93
N VAL A 105 -14.25 6.18 9.82
CA VAL A 105 -13.59 4.88 9.62
C VAL A 105 -13.79 3.97 10.82
N SER A 106 -13.62 4.49 12.04
CA SER A 106 -13.85 3.70 13.27
C SER A 106 -15.28 3.19 13.36
N PHE A 107 -16.26 4.03 13.07
CA PHE A 107 -17.67 3.65 13.06
C PHE A 107 -17.94 2.56 12.00
N LEU A 108 -17.41 2.75 10.80
CA LEU A 108 -17.57 1.78 9.71
C LEU A 108 -16.99 0.41 10.10
N VAL A 109 -15.77 0.38 10.64
CA VAL A 109 -15.07 -0.86 10.96
C VAL A 109 -15.63 -1.55 12.21
N LEU A 110 -15.97 -0.79 13.25
CA LEU A 110 -16.41 -1.36 14.53
C LEU A 110 -17.89 -1.79 14.54
N ARG A 111 -18.72 -1.16 13.70
CA ARG A 111 -20.18 -1.40 13.71
C ARG A 111 -20.64 -2.35 12.62
N ASN A 112 -19.83 -2.62 11.61
CA ASN A 112 -20.26 -3.40 10.45
C ASN A 112 -19.52 -4.74 10.36
N SER A 113 -20.15 -5.68 9.64
CA SER A 113 -19.50 -6.94 9.30
C SER A 113 -18.38 -6.72 8.29
N PHE A 114 -17.41 -7.61 8.27
CA PHE A 114 -16.29 -7.58 7.31
C PHE A 114 -16.78 -7.45 5.85
N SER A 115 -17.83 -8.21 5.48
CA SER A 115 -18.41 -8.15 4.13
C SER A 115 -18.99 -6.78 3.77
N THR A 116 -19.59 -6.06 4.72
CA THR A 116 -20.10 -4.70 4.50
C THR A 116 -18.96 -3.70 4.30
N VAL A 117 -17.93 -3.79 5.14
CA VAL A 117 -16.72 -2.97 5.03
C VAL A 117 -16.04 -3.18 3.68
N GLU A 118 -15.87 -4.44 3.27
CA GLU A 118 -15.30 -4.83 1.97
C GLU A 118 -16.06 -4.20 0.80
N LYS A 119 -17.41 -4.28 0.79
CA LYS A 119 -18.25 -3.68 -0.27
C LYS A 119 -18.13 -2.16 -0.32
N VAL A 120 -18.13 -1.49 0.83
CA VAL A 120 -17.99 -0.04 0.90
C VAL A 120 -16.65 0.39 0.31
N PHE A 121 -15.56 -0.26 0.71
CA PHE A 121 -14.23 0.06 0.17
C PHE A 121 -14.11 -0.29 -1.31
N PHE A 122 -14.74 -1.36 -1.78
CA PHE A 122 -14.78 -1.69 -3.20
C PHE A 122 -15.45 -0.58 -4.02
N VAL A 123 -16.58 -0.04 -3.55
CA VAL A 123 -17.25 1.08 -4.23
C VAL A 123 -16.37 2.34 -4.22
N ILE A 124 -15.75 2.66 -3.07
CA ILE A 124 -14.86 3.82 -2.95
C ILE A 124 -13.64 3.67 -3.87
N SER A 125 -13.13 2.45 -4.05
CA SER A 125 -11.98 2.19 -4.92
C SER A 125 -12.24 2.49 -6.41
N ALA A 126 -13.52 2.56 -6.83
CA ALA A 126 -13.88 3.02 -8.17
C ALA A 126 -13.38 4.46 -8.44
N GLY A 127 -13.18 5.26 -7.38
CA GLY A 127 -12.56 6.59 -7.48
C GLY A 127 -11.13 6.56 -8.06
N PHE A 128 -10.43 5.42 -8.01
CA PHE A 128 -9.10 5.29 -8.63
C PHE A 128 -9.12 5.41 -10.16
N ILE A 129 -10.28 5.23 -10.79
CA ILE A 129 -10.44 5.49 -12.23
C ILE A 129 -10.09 6.96 -12.55
N ALA A 130 -10.35 7.87 -11.61
CA ALA A 130 -10.01 9.28 -11.77
C ALA A 130 -8.50 9.52 -11.98
N TYR A 131 -7.62 8.66 -11.42
CA TYR A 131 -6.18 8.76 -11.65
C TYR A 131 -5.79 8.45 -13.08
N ILE A 132 -6.45 7.47 -13.69
CA ILE A 132 -6.22 7.11 -15.09
C ILE A 132 -6.62 8.29 -15.98
N ILE A 133 -7.80 8.87 -15.73
CA ILE A 133 -8.29 10.05 -16.47
C ILE A 133 -7.35 11.22 -16.27
N ALA A 134 -6.98 11.53 -15.03
CA ALA A 134 -6.05 12.62 -14.72
C ALA A 134 -4.67 12.43 -15.38
N GLY A 135 -4.17 11.18 -15.42
CA GLY A 135 -2.92 10.84 -16.09
C GLY A 135 -2.92 11.15 -17.59
N PHE A 136 -4.02 10.84 -18.27
CA PHE A 136 -4.18 11.21 -19.68
C PHE A 136 -4.38 12.72 -19.88
N MET A 137 -5.15 13.37 -19.02
CA MET A 137 -5.41 14.81 -19.09
C MET A 137 -4.16 15.65 -18.80
N ALA A 138 -3.22 15.14 -18.02
CA ALA A 138 -1.96 15.81 -17.73
C ALA A 138 -1.04 15.95 -18.97
N GLY A 139 -1.33 15.22 -20.07
CA GLY A 139 -0.58 15.30 -21.32
C GLY A 139 0.90 14.94 -21.16
N PRO A 140 1.26 13.80 -20.52
CA PRO A 140 2.66 13.46 -20.28
C PRO A 140 3.41 13.17 -21.58
N ASP A 141 4.71 13.38 -21.58
CA ASP A 141 5.59 12.87 -22.64
C ASP A 141 5.73 11.35 -22.49
N TRP A 142 4.93 10.62 -23.26
CA TRP A 142 4.92 9.15 -23.23
C TRP A 142 6.25 8.53 -23.65
N GLY A 143 7.01 9.21 -24.55
CA GLY A 143 8.34 8.76 -24.94
C GLY A 143 9.34 8.87 -23.81
N ALA A 144 9.35 10.00 -23.11
CA ALA A 144 10.19 10.19 -21.93
C ALA A 144 9.78 9.25 -20.76
N ALA A 145 8.48 9.04 -20.58
CA ALA A 145 7.97 8.11 -19.58
C ALA A 145 8.41 6.66 -19.87
N ALA A 146 8.25 6.19 -21.12
CA ALA A 146 8.71 4.85 -21.52
C ALA A 146 10.22 4.68 -21.33
N LYS A 147 11.01 5.69 -21.69
CA LYS A 147 12.45 5.69 -21.45
C LYS A 147 12.79 5.61 -19.96
N GLY A 148 12.08 6.36 -19.11
CA GLY A 148 12.27 6.35 -17.67
C GLY A 148 11.92 5.00 -17.00
N VAL A 149 11.01 4.21 -17.60
CA VAL A 149 10.72 2.85 -17.15
C VAL A 149 11.79 1.86 -17.61
N LEU A 150 12.23 1.96 -18.87
CA LEU A 150 13.09 0.95 -19.49
C LEU A 150 14.58 1.13 -19.18
N ILE A 151 15.01 2.35 -18.88
CA ILE A 151 16.40 2.69 -18.59
C ILE A 151 16.52 3.07 -17.11
N PRO A 152 16.86 2.12 -16.23
CA PRO A 152 17.02 2.40 -14.80
C PRO A 152 18.15 3.40 -14.58
N THR A 153 17.81 4.58 -14.10
CA THR A 153 18.77 5.59 -13.69
C THR A 153 18.42 6.06 -12.28
N ILE A 154 19.42 6.24 -11.44
CA ILE A 154 19.25 6.82 -10.12
C ILE A 154 20.40 7.82 -9.88
N PRO A 155 20.09 9.09 -9.58
CA PRO A 155 21.09 10.00 -9.06
C PRO A 155 21.62 9.47 -7.74
N PHE A 156 22.95 9.37 -7.58
CA PHE A 156 23.56 8.91 -6.31
C PHE A 156 23.58 10.04 -5.29
N THR A 157 22.44 10.66 -5.03
CA THR A 157 22.23 11.63 -3.97
C THR A 157 21.46 10.98 -2.82
N GLN A 158 21.68 11.49 -1.60
CA GLN A 158 20.97 10.97 -0.43
C GLN A 158 19.45 11.09 -0.58
N GLU A 159 18.99 12.19 -1.17
CA GLU A 159 17.57 12.47 -1.40
C GLU A 159 16.96 11.48 -2.40
N ALA A 160 17.63 11.19 -3.50
CA ALA A 160 17.15 10.25 -4.51
C ALA A 160 17.06 8.81 -3.97
N ILE A 161 18.06 8.40 -3.19
CA ILE A 161 18.07 7.10 -2.52
C ILE A 161 16.94 7.03 -1.49
N PHE A 162 16.73 8.11 -0.72
CA PHE A 162 15.66 8.18 0.26
C PHE A 162 14.28 8.05 -0.38
N ILE A 163 13.98 8.84 -1.43
CA ILE A 163 12.66 8.79 -2.09
C ILE A 163 12.44 7.46 -2.82
N ALA A 164 13.47 6.88 -3.43
CA ALA A 164 13.38 5.54 -4.02
C ALA A 164 13.07 4.48 -2.96
N THR A 165 13.76 4.53 -1.81
CA THR A 165 13.50 3.63 -0.68
C THR A 165 12.10 3.82 -0.10
N ALA A 166 11.66 5.08 0.05
CA ALA A 166 10.30 5.40 0.50
C ALA A 166 9.25 4.86 -0.48
N THR A 167 9.49 4.97 -1.79
CA THR A 167 8.63 4.44 -2.85
C THR A 167 8.50 2.92 -2.76
N ILE A 168 9.61 2.21 -2.58
CA ILE A 168 9.60 0.76 -2.35
C ILE A 168 8.85 0.42 -1.07
N GLY A 169 9.13 1.13 0.02
CA GLY A 169 8.54 0.88 1.34
C GLY A 169 7.02 1.10 1.39
N THR A 170 6.52 2.14 0.74
CA THR A 170 5.06 2.40 0.68
C THR A 170 4.35 1.40 -0.24
N THR A 171 5.02 0.93 -1.31
CA THR A 171 4.45 -0.06 -2.23
C THR A 171 4.46 -1.47 -1.63
N LEU A 172 5.57 -1.88 -1.01
CA LEU A 172 5.76 -3.20 -0.42
C LEU A 172 5.51 -3.20 1.09
N ALA A 173 4.46 -2.52 1.53
CA ALA A 173 4.15 -2.38 2.94
C ALA A 173 3.90 -3.75 3.60
N PRO A 174 4.53 -4.05 4.75
CA PRO A 174 4.43 -5.36 5.41
C PRO A 174 3.02 -5.76 5.82
N TRP A 175 2.16 -4.78 6.10
CA TRP A 175 0.77 -5.02 6.45
C TRP A 175 -0.01 -5.67 5.30
N GLY A 176 0.29 -5.29 4.05
CA GLY A 176 -0.37 -5.85 2.87
C GLY A 176 -0.12 -7.34 2.74
N LEU A 177 1.13 -7.78 2.94
CA LEU A 177 1.51 -9.19 2.90
C LEU A 177 0.84 -9.99 4.04
N ALA A 178 0.86 -9.44 5.25
CA ALA A 178 0.21 -10.07 6.40
C ALA A 178 -1.31 -10.15 6.21
N PHE A 179 -1.91 -9.11 5.63
CA PHE A 179 -3.34 -9.07 5.32
C PHE A 179 -3.72 -10.11 4.27
N ILE A 180 -3.05 -10.16 3.12
CA ILE A 180 -3.36 -11.11 2.04
C ILE A 180 -3.26 -12.55 2.53
N GLN A 181 -2.22 -12.89 3.29
CA GLN A 181 -2.09 -14.24 3.85
C GLN A 181 -3.23 -14.57 4.80
N SER A 182 -3.58 -13.66 5.71
CA SER A 182 -4.69 -13.84 6.65
C SER A 182 -6.04 -13.87 5.96
N TYR A 183 -6.24 -13.03 4.93
CA TYR A 183 -7.44 -12.98 4.12
C TYR A 183 -7.69 -14.30 3.38
N ALA A 184 -6.65 -14.89 2.79
CA ALA A 184 -6.76 -16.20 2.14
C ALA A 184 -7.23 -17.30 3.09
N VAL A 185 -6.77 -17.25 4.36
CA VAL A 185 -7.21 -18.18 5.41
C VAL A 185 -8.67 -17.91 5.81
N ASP A 186 -9.03 -16.67 6.00
CA ASP A 186 -10.35 -16.24 6.49
C ASP A 186 -11.46 -16.53 5.46
N LYS A 187 -11.17 -16.33 4.19
CA LYS A 187 -12.05 -16.68 3.06
C LYS A 187 -12.05 -18.18 2.77
N ARG A 188 -11.24 -18.98 3.48
CA ARG A 188 -11.13 -20.44 3.30
C ARG A 188 -10.79 -20.84 1.87
N LEU A 189 -9.94 -20.03 1.21
CA LEU A 189 -9.50 -20.33 -0.14
C LEU A 189 -8.82 -21.70 -0.17
N THR A 190 -9.03 -22.42 -1.26
CA THR A 190 -8.47 -23.76 -1.51
C THR A 190 -7.39 -23.69 -2.60
N LYS A 191 -6.73 -24.81 -2.84
CA LYS A 191 -5.75 -24.89 -3.93
C LYS A 191 -6.40 -24.69 -5.31
N ASP A 192 -7.68 -25.03 -5.44
CA ASP A 192 -8.42 -24.89 -6.69
C ASP A 192 -8.74 -23.42 -7.03
N ASP A 193 -8.72 -22.55 -6.00
CA ASP A 193 -8.90 -21.09 -6.17
C ASP A 193 -7.59 -20.38 -6.57
N LEU A 194 -6.44 -21.09 -6.51
CA LEU A 194 -5.15 -20.59 -6.96
C LEU A 194 -4.97 -20.94 -8.43
N LEU A 195 -4.85 -19.93 -9.28
CA LEU A 195 -4.42 -20.16 -10.68
C LEU A 195 -2.95 -20.58 -10.66
N PHE A 196 -2.67 -21.79 -11.12
CA PHE A 196 -1.33 -22.34 -11.24
C PHE A 196 -0.85 -22.22 -12.68
#